data_090ed296dffa0611471a97d0bd5697d8
#
_entry.id   090ed296dffa0611471a97d0bd5697d8
#
_cell.length_a   1.000
_cell.length_b   1.000
_cell.length_c   1.000
_cell.angle_alpha   90.00
_cell.angle_beta   90.00
_cell.angle_gamma   90.00
#
_symmetry.space_group_name_H-M   'P 1'
#
loop_
_entity.id
_entity.type
_entity.pdbx_description
1 polymer ?
#
loop_
_entity_poly.entity_id
_entity_poly.type
_entity_poly.pdbx_seq_one_letter_code
_entity_poly.pdbx_strand_id
1 'polypeptide(L)'
;QIQLESVVVSANRNEVNRKEAPTIVNIISPKLFENTNSVCLAQGLNFQPGLRVEANCQNCGFQQVRINGLDGPYSQILIDSRPIFSSLAGVYGIEQIPANMIERVEVVRGGGSAIFGSNAIAGTINIITKEPTTNSVTLSNTSSLIYGKKADINTSLNASVVSDDYKTGVMIFGSTRQRSPFDYDGDGFTEIGKINVKNVGFRGFYKPGNFSKLTIEYHNLGEFRRGGNHLDLPPHDADITEQIEHNINTGSIKYDVFSKNNKHKFNVFTSAQKIDRKSYYGAQKDPNAYGSTDDKTFVAGMQYTYSMDTLLFMPAQLTIGTEYSTNEMIDKMLGYDRIINQTVNTKSVFLQNEWKNEKISILVGGRFDKHNLIKDPIISPRLNFRYNPTKYMSLRASYSSGFRAPQAFDEDLHVTAVGGNVALIRLDPNLKTEKSQSFSASVDFYKTFGQVQTNFLIEGFYTNLDNVFVLEEIGTDSTGNIMLERRNGAGAIVQGINLEGKVVPSKNLQFQFGFTFQKSEYKVAQQWSDNGNLTPQKKMFRSPDKYGYLTANYNAVKNFNIS
;
A
#
# COMPACT_ATOMS: atom_id res chain seq x y z
N GLN A 1 -22.49 -12.56 -8.16
CA GLN A 1 -21.89 -12.17 -9.47
C GLN A 1 -20.39 -12.08 -9.29
N ILE A 2 -19.62 -12.76 -10.16
CA ILE A 2 -18.18 -12.50 -10.28
C ILE A 2 -18.05 -11.04 -10.74
N GLN A 3 -17.19 -10.24 -10.09
CA GLN A 3 -16.94 -8.84 -10.46
C GLN A 3 -16.15 -8.75 -11.79
N LEU A 4 -16.70 -9.30 -12.88
CA LEU A 4 -16.10 -9.27 -14.22
C LEU A 4 -16.22 -7.89 -14.88
N GLU A 5 -17.20 -7.10 -14.46
CA GLU A 5 -17.49 -5.76 -14.99
C GLU A 5 -17.02 -4.64 -14.06
N SER A 6 -16.09 -4.94 -13.16
CA SER A 6 -15.55 -3.92 -12.24
C SER A 6 -14.74 -2.89 -13.00
N VAL A 7 -15.03 -1.62 -12.73
CA VAL A 7 -14.24 -0.49 -13.22
C VAL A 7 -13.01 -0.31 -12.32
N VAL A 8 -11.85 -0.12 -12.94
CA VAL A 8 -10.58 0.13 -12.26
C VAL A 8 -9.94 1.42 -12.79
N VAL A 9 -9.14 2.08 -11.98
CA VAL A 9 -8.42 3.31 -12.34
C VAL A 9 -6.91 3.16 -12.28
N SER A 10 -6.40 2.17 -11.56
CA SER A 10 -4.96 1.99 -11.32
C SER A 10 -4.18 1.51 -12.54
N ALA A 11 -4.85 1.01 -13.57
CA ALA A 11 -4.19 0.53 -14.79
C ALA A 11 -3.54 1.66 -15.60
N ASN A 12 -4.23 2.80 -15.73
CA ASN A 12 -3.80 3.91 -16.60
C ASN A 12 -4.28 5.30 -16.11
N ARG A 13 -4.70 5.42 -14.83
CA ARG A 13 -5.31 6.62 -14.21
C ARG A 13 -6.65 7.07 -14.84
N ASN A 14 -7.26 6.21 -15.65
CA ASN A 14 -8.60 6.44 -16.19
C ASN A 14 -9.50 5.26 -15.82
N GLU A 15 -10.78 5.51 -15.71
CA GLU A 15 -11.76 4.46 -15.50
C GLU A 15 -11.79 3.53 -16.71
N VAL A 16 -11.57 2.24 -16.48
CA VAL A 16 -11.59 1.21 -17.51
C VAL A 16 -12.18 -0.08 -16.93
N ASN A 17 -12.92 -0.83 -17.74
CA ASN A 17 -13.32 -2.17 -17.33
C ASN A 17 -12.08 -3.03 -17.06
N ARG A 18 -12.03 -3.73 -15.92
CA ARG A 18 -10.89 -4.58 -15.51
C ARG A 18 -10.46 -5.55 -16.62
N LYS A 19 -11.41 -6.10 -17.36
CA LYS A 19 -11.16 -7.04 -18.45
C LYS A 19 -10.46 -6.39 -19.66
N GLU A 20 -10.71 -5.10 -19.86
CA GLU A 20 -10.12 -4.29 -20.93
C GLU A 20 -8.86 -3.54 -20.49
N ALA A 21 -8.55 -3.57 -19.22
CA ALA A 21 -7.36 -2.91 -18.66
C ALA A 21 -6.08 -3.45 -19.32
N PRO A 22 -5.13 -2.57 -19.69
CA PRO A 22 -3.89 -2.95 -20.37
C PRO A 22 -2.93 -3.74 -19.46
N THR A 23 -3.11 -3.66 -18.14
CA THR A 23 -2.37 -4.43 -17.13
C THR A 23 -3.32 -5.13 -16.18
N ILE A 24 -2.82 -6.13 -15.44
CA ILE A 24 -3.61 -6.79 -14.42
C ILE A 24 -3.88 -5.84 -13.27
N VAL A 25 -5.14 -5.72 -12.89
CA VAL A 25 -5.56 -5.06 -11.66
C VAL A 25 -6.37 -6.05 -10.84
N ASN A 26 -5.84 -6.40 -9.68
CA ASN A 26 -6.57 -7.23 -8.72
C ASN A 26 -7.44 -6.33 -7.86
N ILE A 27 -8.66 -6.79 -7.57
CA ILE A 27 -9.64 -6.03 -6.80
C ILE A 27 -9.99 -6.77 -5.52
N ILE A 28 -9.77 -6.09 -4.39
CA ILE A 28 -10.27 -6.51 -3.09
C ILE A 28 -11.57 -5.74 -2.84
N SER A 29 -12.68 -6.45 -2.81
CA SER A 29 -14.00 -5.85 -2.61
C SER A 29 -14.34 -5.70 -1.12
N PRO A 30 -15.30 -4.82 -0.74
CA PRO A 30 -15.80 -4.73 0.63
C PRO A 30 -16.28 -6.07 1.16
N LYS A 31 -16.89 -6.89 0.31
CA LYS A 31 -17.37 -8.21 0.68
C LYS A 31 -16.24 -9.16 1.13
N LEU A 32 -15.01 -9.02 0.59
CA LEU A 32 -13.88 -9.79 1.08
C LEU A 32 -13.53 -9.39 2.52
N PHE A 33 -13.50 -8.08 2.82
CA PHE A 33 -13.26 -7.60 4.19
C PHE A 33 -14.32 -8.11 5.17
N GLU A 34 -15.59 -8.09 4.79
CA GLU A 34 -16.71 -8.63 5.58
C GLU A 34 -16.55 -10.14 5.79
N ASN A 35 -16.32 -10.90 4.71
CA ASN A 35 -16.20 -12.35 4.75
C ASN A 35 -14.99 -12.84 5.56
N THR A 36 -13.91 -12.07 5.61
CA THR A 36 -12.69 -12.41 6.35
C THR A 36 -12.62 -11.73 7.73
N ASN A 37 -13.67 -11.01 8.13
CA ASN A 37 -13.71 -10.18 9.34
C ASN A 37 -12.51 -9.20 9.43
N SER A 38 -12.02 -8.75 8.28
CA SER A 38 -10.91 -7.81 8.19
C SER A 38 -11.37 -6.39 8.54
N VAL A 39 -10.84 -5.82 9.60
CA VAL A 39 -11.24 -4.49 10.10
C VAL A 39 -10.39 -3.35 9.54
N CYS A 40 -9.26 -3.66 8.91
CA CYS A 40 -8.35 -2.69 8.29
C CYS A 40 -7.75 -3.23 6.98
N LEU A 41 -7.11 -2.32 6.21
CA LEU A 41 -6.49 -2.67 4.94
C LEU A 41 -5.50 -3.83 5.07
N ALA A 42 -4.60 -3.79 6.05
CA ALA A 42 -3.56 -4.80 6.23
C ALA A 42 -4.11 -6.24 6.25
N GLN A 43 -5.20 -6.45 6.96
CA GLN A 43 -5.81 -7.79 7.08
C GLN A 43 -6.35 -8.29 5.74
N GLY A 44 -7.04 -7.42 4.97
CA GLY A 44 -7.61 -7.77 3.67
C GLY A 44 -6.55 -8.06 2.59
N LEU A 45 -5.37 -7.46 2.68
CA LEU A 45 -4.28 -7.66 1.71
C LEU A 45 -3.73 -9.10 1.71
N ASN A 46 -3.82 -9.83 2.82
CA ASN A 46 -3.37 -11.22 2.91
C ASN A 46 -4.16 -12.18 1.99
N PHE A 47 -5.33 -11.76 1.51
CA PHE A 47 -6.18 -12.56 0.62
C PHE A 47 -5.99 -12.17 -0.84
N GLN A 48 -4.74 -11.90 -1.24
CA GLN A 48 -4.35 -11.68 -2.65
C GLN A 48 -3.05 -12.42 -2.97
N PRO A 49 -2.98 -13.17 -4.09
CA PRO A 49 -1.73 -13.81 -4.50
C PRO A 49 -0.67 -12.75 -4.81
N GLY A 50 0.58 -13.06 -4.53
CA GLY A 50 1.68 -12.12 -4.66
C GLY A 50 1.79 -11.08 -3.54
N LEU A 51 0.81 -11.01 -2.61
CA LEU A 51 0.83 -10.14 -1.45
C LEU A 51 0.99 -10.94 -0.16
N ARG A 52 1.75 -10.39 0.75
CA ARG A 52 1.89 -10.88 2.12
C ARG A 52 2.09 -9.71 3.07
N VAL A 53 1.23 -9.63 4.07
CA VAL A 53 1.44 -8.72 5.20
C VAL A 53 2.19 -9.47 6.29
N GLU A 54 3.26 -8.88 6.78
CA GLU A 54 4.05 -9.44 7.86
C GLU A 54 4.29 -8.43 8.98
N ALA A 55 4.40 -8.89 10.21
CA ALA A 55 4.86 -8.10 11.34
C ALA A 55 6.39 -8.16 11.40
N ASN A 56 7.05 -7.03 11.26
CA ASN A 56 8.51 -6.95 11.30
C ASN A 56 9.05 -6.70 12.70
N CYS A 57 8.22 -6.15 13.58
CA CYS A 57 8.53 -5.90 14.96
C CYS A 57 7.41 -6.44 15.83
N GLN A 58 7.73 -7.30 16.78
CA GLN A 58 6.78 -7.89 17.72
C GLN A 58 6.25 -6.83 18.70
N ASN A 59 7.14 -6.02 19.26
CA ASN A 59 6.81 -5.06 20.30
C ASN A 59 5.95 -3.88 19.78
N CYS A 60 6.31 -3.26 18.64
CA CYS A 60 5.51 -2.17 18.07
C CYS A 60 4.35 -2.66 17.19
N GLY A 61 4.36 -3.95 16.80
CA GLY A 61 3.38 -4.53 15.88
C GLY A 61 3.46 -3.91 14.49
N PHE A 62 4.64 -3.48 14.08
CA PHE A 62 4.89 -2.92 12.76
C PHE A 62 4.56 -3.91 11.66
N GLN A 63 3.65 -3.55 10.79
CA GLN A 63 3.24 -4.36 9.65
C GLN A 63 3.62 -3.70 8.33
N GLN A 64 4.16 -4.48 7.41
CA GLN A 64 4.40 -4.06 6.05
C GLN A 64 3.83 -5.06 5.05
N VAL A 65 3.49 -4.58 3.85
CA VAL A 65 3.04 -5.43 2.76
C VAL A 65 4.21 -5.73 1.83
N ARG A 66 4.48 -7.00 1.61
CA ARG A 66 5.37 -7.45 0.54
C ARG A 66 4.58 -7.74 -0.72
N ILE A 67 5.06 -7.26 -1.86
CA ILE A 67 4.50 -7.59 -3.17
C ILE A 67 5.54 -8.39 -3.95
N ASN A 68 5.17 -9.60 -4.36
CA ASN A 68 6.05 -10.52 -5.10
C ASN A 68 7.43 -10.70 -4.41
N GLY A 69 7.44 -10.76 -3.06
CA GLY A 69 8.66 -10.95 -2.26
C GLY A 69 9.52 -9.70 -2.04
N LEU A 70 9.17 -8.57 -2.62
CA LEU A 70 9.83 -7.28 -2.34
C LEU A 70 9.21 -6.61 -1.11
N ASP A 71 10.04 -5.96 -0.32
CA ASP A 71 9.69 -5.33 0.95
C ASP A 71 8.69 -4.17 0.81
N GLY A 72 8.05 -3.79 1.91
CA GLY A 72 7.07 -2.71 1.96
C GLY A 72 7.51 -1.40 1.31
N PRO A 73 8.75 -0.91 1.55
CA PRO A 73 9.27 0.32 0.94
C PRO A 73 9.32 0.34 -0.60
N TYR A 74 9.21 -0.82 -1.24
CA TYR A 74 9.09 -0.93 -2.71
C TYR A 74 7.64 -0.87 -3.22
N SER A 75 6.68 -0.75 -2.32
CA SER A 75 5.25 -0.72 -2.63
C SER A 75 4.68 0.68 -2.45
N GLN A 76 4.05 1.23 -3.48
CA GLN A 76 3.40 2.53 -3.41
C GLN A 76 1.94 2.36 -2.95
N ILE A 77 1.61 2.98 -1.81
CA ILE A 77 0.24 3.03 -1.30
C ILE A 77 -0.38 4.37 -1.69
N LEU A 78 -1.61 4.30 -2.22
CA LEU A 78 -2.35 5.45 -2.71
C LEU A 78 -3.75 5.47 -2.09
N ILE A 79 -4.30 6.66 -1.90
CA ILE A 79 -5.73 6.87 -1.66
C ILE A 79 -6.28 7.68 -2.85
N ASP A 80 -7.30 7.12 -3.53
CA ASP A 80 -7.89 7.70 -4.74
C ASP A 80 -6.85 8.12 -5.79
N SER A 81 -5.87 7.24 -6.04
CA SER A 81 -4.75 7.42 -6.98
C SER A 81 -3.77 8.53 -6.62
N ARG A 82 -3.69 8.93 -5.34
CA ARG A 82 -2.79 9.98 -4.85
C ARG A 82 -1.82 9.42 -3.82
N PRO A 83 -0.53 9.72 -3.94
CA PRO A 83 0.46 9.33 -2.96
C PRO A 83 0.38 10.25 -1.74
N ILE A 84 -0.53 9.97 -0.80
CA ILE A 84 -0.67 10.74 0.45
C ILE A 84 0.12 10.12 1.60
N PHE A 85 0.72 8.95 1.37
CA PHE A 85 1.55 8.34 2.38
C PHE A 85 2.96 8.93 2.31
N SER A 86 3.34 9.59 3.40
CA SER A 86 4.72 9.97 3.64
C SER A 86 5.61 8.75 3.85
N SER A 87 6.91 8.95 3.89
CA SER A 87 7.86 7.91 4.28
C SER A 87 7.54 7.31 5.66
N LEU A 88 6.96 8.10 6.57
CA LEU A 88 6.54 7.68 7.90
C LEU A 88 5.26 6.82 7.90
N ALA A 89 4.28 7.16 7.08
CA ALA A 89 3.01 6.43 7.00
C ALA A 89 3.13 5.09 6.26
N GLY A 90 4.20 4.87 5.51
CA GLY A 90 4.45 3.63 4.78
C GLY A 90 4.58 2.39 5.66
N VAL A 91 4.91 2.57 6.93
CA VAL A 91 5.13 1.51 7.91
C VAL A 91 3.86 1.15 8.66
N TYR A 92 3.20 2.10 9.30
CA TYR A 92 1.99 1.84 10.08
C TYR A 92 0.71 2.06 9.29
N GLY A 93 0.78 2.81 8.18
CA GLY A 93 -0.36 3.32 7.43
C GLY A 93 -1.33 2.24 6.96
N ILE A 94 -0.87 1.06 6.58
CA ILE A 94 -1.75 -0.02 6.10
C ILE A 94 -2.69 -0.57 7.17
N GLU A 95 -2.33 -0.52 8.45
CA GLU A 95 -3.21 -0.94 9.55
C GLU A 95 -4.13 0.20 10.02
N GLN A 96 -3.73 1.45 9.73
CA GLN A 96 -4.48 2.65 10.11
C GLN A 96 -5.67 2.95 9.17
N ILE A 97 -5.76 2.31 8.00
CA ILE A 97 -6.87 2.48 7.06
C ILE A 97 -8.00 1.52 7.42
N PRO A 98 -9.13 2.02 7.97
CA PRO A 98 -10.22 1.17 8.39
C PRO A 98 -11.04 0.68 7.19
N ALA A 99 -11.48 -0.59 7.25
CA ALA A 99 -12.22 -1.23 6.16
C ALA A 99 -13.53 -0.51 5.79
N ASN A 100 -14.16 0.18 6.75
CA ASN A 100 -15.44 0.86 6.54
C ASN A 100 -15.38 2.07 5.59
N MET A 101 -14.20 2.68 5.39
CA MET A 101 -14.02 3.75 4.40
C MET A 101 -13.70 3.24 2.98
N ILE A 102 -13.39 1.95 2.83
CA ILE A 102 -12.90 1.36 1.57
C ILE A 102 -14.09 0.96 0.69
N GLU A 103 -14.16 1.50 -0.54
CA GLU A 103 -15.05 1.02 -1.60
C GLU A 103 -14.45 -0.21 -2.30
N ARG A 104 -13.16 -0.19 -2.60
CA ARG A 104 -12.37 -1.30 -3.09
C ARG A 104 -10.88 -0.97 -2.98
N VAL A 105 -10.06 -2.00 -2.99
CA VAL A 105 -8.60 -1.84 -3.14
C VAL A 105 -8.20 -2.40 -4.50
N GLU A 106 -7.47 -1.61 -5.26
CA GLU A 106 -6.92 -1.99 -6.55
C GLU A 106 -5.42 -2.26 -6.39
N VAL A 107 -4.99 -3.47 -6.70
CA VAL A 107 -3.59 -3.88 -6.62
C VAL A 107 -3.05 -4.10 -8.02
N VAL A 108 -2.01 -3.36 -8.37
CA VAL A 108 -1.20 -3.56 -9.57
C VAL A 108 0.15 -4.08 -9.14
N ARG A 109 0.51 -5.29 -9.56
CA ARG A 109 1.83 -5.88 -9.29
C ARG A 109 2.81 -5.50 -10.40
N GLY A 110 4.09 -5.45 -10.05
CA GLY A 110 5.15 -4.97 -10.94
C GLY A 110 5.27 -3.45 -10.95
N GLY A 111 6.25 -2.92 -11.67
CA GLY A 111 6.59 -1.51 -11.61
C GLY A 111 5.46 -0.56 -12.00
N GLY A 112 5.13 0.36 -11.11
CA GLY A 112 4.12 1.41 -11.29
C GLY A 112 4.69 2.83 -11.37
N SER A 113 6.02 2.99 -11.27
CA SER A 113 6.67 4.31 -11.17
C SER A 113 6.37 5.23 -12.35
N ALA A 114 6.18 4.68 -13.54
CA ALA A 114 5.79 5.46 -14.71
C ALA A 114 4.44 6.19 -14.59
N ILE A 115 3.60 5.81 -13.62
CA ILE A 115 2.33 6.49 -13.36
C ILE A 115 2.37 7.19 -12.01
N PHE A 116 2.87 6.50 -10.97
CA PHE A 116 2.69 6.90 -9.58
C PHE A 116 3.98 7.42 -8.92
N GLY A 117 5.12 7.43 -9.65
CA GLY A 117 6.38 8.00 -9.20
C GLY A 117 7.25 7.04 -8.39
N SER A 118 8.08 7.57 -7.50
CA SER A 118 9.01 6.81 -6.66
C SER A 118 8.29 5.76 -5.80
N ASN A 119 9.03 4.73 -5.39
CA ASN A 119 8.60 3.63 -4.52
C ASN A 119 7.61 2.62 -5.15
N ALA A 120 7.07 2.86 -6.36
CA ALA A 120 6.21 1.91 -7.05
C ALA A 120 7.04 0.86 -7.84
N ILE A 121 7.99 0.21 -7.18
CA ILE A 121 8.89 -0.81 -7.77
C ILE A 121 8.21 -2.18 -7.76
N ALA A 122 7.74 -2.63 -6.61
CA ALA A 122 7.07 -3.92 -6.44
C ALA A 122 5.65 -3.89 -6.97
N GLY A 123 5.00 -2.74 -6.82
CA GLY A 123 3.63 -2.53 -7.24
C GLY A 123 2.97 -1.33 -6.58
N THR A 124 1.67 -1.24 -6.82
CA THR A 124 0.84 -0.15 -6.30
C THR A 124 -0.40 -0.73 -5.64
N ILE A 125 -0.73 -0.24 -4.45
CA ILE A 125 -1.96 -0.53 -3.72
C ILE A 125 -2.77 0.76 -3.66
N ASN A 126 -3.84 0.84 -4.43
CA ASN A 126 -4.69 2.02 -4.53
C ASN A 126 -6.02 1.79 -3.80
N ILE A 127 -6.24 2.50 -2.73
CA ILE A 127 -7.46 2.48 -1.95
C ILE A 127 -8.45 3.45 -2.59
N ILE A 128 -9.55 2.93 -3.11
CA ILE A 128 -10.67 3.75 -3.57
C ILE A 128 -11.63 3.90 -2.40
N THR A 129 -11.87 5.13 -2.00
CA THR A 129 -12.73 5.45 -0.86
C THR A 129 -14.20 5.48 -1.24
N LYS A 130 -15.09 5.10 -0.32
CA LYS A 130 -16.53 5.10 -0.52
C LYS A 130 -17.05 6.51 -0.83
N GLU A 131 -18.00 6.58 -1.76
CA GLU A 131 -18.75 7.80 -2.04
C GLU A 131 -20.19 7.68 -1.51
N PRO A 132 -20.80 8.78 -1.04
CA PRO A 132 -22.22 8.78 -0.73
C PRO A 132 -23.04 8.63 -2.02
N THR A 133 -23.76 7.53 -2.15
CA THR A 133 -24.62 7.23 -3.32
C THR A 133 -26.08 7.13 -2.96
N THR A 134 -26.38 6.88 -1.69
CA THR A 134 -27.74 6.73 -1.15
C THR A 134 -27.80 7.25 0.28
N ASN A 135 -29.01 7.60 0.74
CA ASN A 135 -29.24 7.90 2.15
C ASN A 135 -29.14 6.59 2.93
N SER A 136 -28.19 6.49 3.84
CA SER A 136 -27.96 5.26 4.60
C SER A 136 -27.24 5.52 5.90
N VAL A 137 -27.49 4.62 6.88
CA VAL A 137 -26.71 4.53 8.11
C VAL A 137 -26.33 3.08 8.29
N THR A 138 -25.06 2.82 8.52
CA THR A 138 -24.52 1.48 8.78
C THR A 138 -23.68 1.50 10.04
N LEU A 139 -24.07 0.71 11.02
CA LEU A 139 -23.29 0.44 12.24
C LEU A 139 -22.79 -1.00 12.15
N SER A 140 -21.49 -1.19 12.36
CA SER A 140 -20.86 -2.51 12.34
C SER A 140 -20.01 -2.71 13.58
N ASN A 141 -20.03 -3.93 14.11
CA ASN A 141 -19.13 -4.35 15.18
C ASN A 141 -18.48 -5.68 14.78
N THR A 142 -17.16 -5.75 14.92
CA THR A 142 -16.39 -6.98 14.76
C THR A 142 -15.69 -7.25 16.09
N SER A 143 -16.00 -8.38 16.70
CA SER A 143 -15.41 -8.82 17.96
C SER A 143 -14.67 -10.12 17.72
N SER A 144 -13.38 -10.14 18.00
CA SER A 144 -12.51 -11.29 17.84
C SER A 144 -11.89 -11.67 19.19
N LEU A 145 -11.69 -12.96 19.41
CA LEU A 145 -10.98 -13.48 20.56
C LEU A 145 -9.64 -14.10 20.09
N ILE A 146 -8.54 -13.46 20.47
CA ILE A 146 -7.19 -13.96 20.22
C ILE A 146 -6.98 -15.18 21.11
N TYR A 147 -6.78 -16.35 20.50
CA TYR A 147 -6.68 -17.65 21.18
C TYR A 147 -7.79 -17.91 22.21
N GLY A 148 -8.99 -17.34 22.00
CA GLY A 148 -10.11 -17.46 22.93
C GLY A 148 -9.93 -16.73 24.27
N LYS A 149 -8.89 -15.91 24.46
CA LYS A 149 -8.52 -15.30 25.74
C LYS A 149 -8.56 -13.77 25.75
N LYS A 150 -8.11 -13.10 24.69
CA LYS A 150 -7.98 -11.64 24.65
C LYS A 150 -8.83 -11.05 23.53
N ALA A 151 -9.46 -9.93 23.81
CA ALA A 151 -10.39 -9.30 22.87
C ALA A 151 -9.68 -8.33 21.90
N ASP A 152 -10.11 -8.35 20.63
CA ASP A 152 -9.90 -7.31 19.63
C ASP A 152 -11.27 -6.88 19.11
N ILE A 153 -11.70 -5.68 19.48
CA ILE A 153 -13.05 -5.17 19.21
C ILE A 153 -12.93 -3.94 18.31
N ASN A 154 -13.62 -3.98 17.18
CA ASN A 154 -13.74 -2.85 16.26
C ASN A 154 -15.21 -2.49 16.07
N THR A 155 -15.55 -1.22 16.30
CA THR A 155 -16.88 -0.67 16.02
C THR A 155 -16.76 0.45 15.01
N SER A 156 -17.58 0.44 13.96
CA SER A 156 -17.56 1.46 12.91
C SER A 156 -18.96 1.93 12.54
N LEU A 157 -19.05 3.21 12.16
CA LEU A 157 -20.25 3.89 11.72
C LEU A 157 -19.99 4.56 10.38
N ASN A 158 -20.92 4.39 9.43
CA ASN A 158 -21.02 5.18 8.21
C ASN A 158 -22.43 5.76 8.12
N ALA A 159 -22.53 7.05 7.86
CA ALA A 159 -23.81 7.71 7.61
C ALA A 159 -23.68 8.59 6.36
N SER A 160 -24.59 8.43 5.42
CA SER A 160 -24.58 9.20 4.17
C SER A 160 -25.93 9.81 3.85
N VAL A 161 -25.89 11.02 3.28
CA VAL A 161 -27.04 11.76 2.78
C VAL A 161 -26.71 12.25 1.38
N VAL A 162 -27.67 12.09 0.47
CA VAL A 162 -27.56 12.50 -0.93
C VAL A 162 -28.81 13.27 -1.30
N SER A 163 -28.67 14.39 -1.99
CA SER A 163 -29.80 15.18 -2.49
C SER A 163 -30.58 14.41 -3.56
N ASP A 164 -31.89 14.68 -3.69
CA ASP A 164 -32.78 13.98 -4.64
C ASP A 164 -32.34 14.16 -6.10
N ASP A 165 -31.68 15.27 -6.43
CA ASP A 165 -31.14 15.55 -7.75
C ASP A 165 -29.73 14.95 -7.98
N TYR A 166 -29.18 14.23 -6.99
CA TYR A 166 -27.84 13.63 -7.00
C TYR A 166 -26.71 14.62 -7.29
N LYS A 167 -26.90 15.92 -7.00
CA LYS A 167 -25.86 16.94 -7.18
C LYS A 167 -24.97 17.10 -5.96
N THR A 168 -25.48 16.80 -4.78
CA THR A 168 -24.73 16.92 -3.52
C THR A 168 -24.87 15.65 -2.71
N GLY A 169 -23.78 15.21 -2.13
CA GLY A 169 -23.78 14.11 -1.18
C GLY A 169 -22.68 14.26 -0.16
N VAL A 170 -22.96 13.82 1.08
CA VAL A 170 -22.00 13.81 2.18
C VAL A 170 -22.09 12.47 2.90
N MET A 171 -20.95 11.88 3.20
CA MET A 171 -20.80 10.72 4.06
C MET A 171 -19.89 11.10 5.24
N ILE A 172 -20.33 10.77 6.44
CA ILE A 172 -19.52 10.80 7.66
C ILE A 172 -19.19 9.36 7.99
N PHE A 173 -17.95 9.09 8.36
CA PHE A 173 -17.51 7.78 8.80
C PHE A 173 -16.68 7.90 10.09
N GLY A 174 -16.74 6.86 10.89
CA GLY A 174 -15.94 6.78 12.11
C GLY A 174 -15.71 5.33 12.50
N SER A 175 -14.63 5.09 13.24
CA SER A 175 -14.34 3.78 13.80
C SER A 175 -13.53 3.89 15.09
N THR A 176 -13.69 2.89 15.95
CA THR A 176 -12.82 2.69 17.12
C THR A 176 -12.43 1.23 17.19
N ARG A 177 -11.13 0.98 17.40
CA ARG A 177 -10.59 -0.37 17.61
C ARG A 177 -9.82 -0.43 18.91
N GLN A 178 -10.09 -1.46 19.70
CA GLN A 178 -9.40 -1.75 20.94
C GLN A 178 -8.94 -3.21 20.93
N ARG A 179 -7.63 -3.43 20.90
CA ARG A 179 -7.02 -4.76 21.00
C ARG A 179 -6.26 -4.87 22.31
N SER A 180 -6.58 -5.89 23.07
CA SER A 180 -5.87 -6.24 24.30
C SER A 180 -4.50 -6.83 23.96
N PRO A 181 -3.46 -6.55 24.76
CA PRO A 181 -2.17 -7.19 24.60
C PRO A 181 -2.27 -8.69 24.90
N PHE A 182 -1.47 -9.50 24.23
CA PHE A 182 -1.44 -10.93 24.41
C PHE A 182 0.00 -11.46 24.46
N ASP A 183 0.33 -12.09 25.57
CA ASP A 183 1.51 -12.89 25.81
C ASP A 183 1.08 -14.35 25.60
N TYR A 184 1.64 -15.01 24.61
CA TYR A 184 1.25 -16.35 24.18
C TYR A 184 1.93 -17.44 24.98
N ASP A 185 3.22 -17.33 25.22
CA ASP A 185 4.06 -18.35 25.85
C ASP A 185 4.28 -18.13 27.35
N GLY A 186 3.84 -16.98 27.89
CA GLY A 186 3.84 -16.67 29.31
C GLY A 186 5.20 -16.20 29.85
N ASP A 187 6.07 -15.71 28.96
CA ASP A 187 7.39 -15.19 29.34
C ASP A 187 7.35 -13.74 29.85
N GLY A 188 6.17 -13.11 29.85
CA GLY A 188 5.95 -11.74 30.29
C GLY A 188 6.05 -10.70 29.17
N PHE A 189 6.44 -11.09 27.95
CA PHE A 189 6.50 -10.23 26.78
C PHE A 189 5.31 -10.48 25.85
N THR A 190 4.86 -9.46 25.13
CA THR A 190 3.69 -9.60 24.25
C THR A 190 4.12 -10.00 22.84
N GLU A 191 3.54 -11.09 22.28
CA GLU A 191 3.56 -11.40 20.84
C GLU A 191 2.61 -10.51 20.07
N ILE A 192 1.53 -10.04 20.73
CA ILE A 192 0.55 -9.13 20.14
C ILE A 192 0.40 -7.91 21.06
N GLY A 193 0.86 -6.76 20.59
CA GLY A 193 0.83 -5.52 21.34
C GLY A 193 -0.60 -4.96 21.51
N LYS A 194 -0.78 -4.09 22.49
CA LYS A 194 -1.99 -3.30 22.72
C LYS A 194 -2.17 -2.27 21.59
N ILE A 195 -3.41 -2.13 21.11
CA ILE A 195 -3.78 -1.08 20.14
C ILE A 195 -5.06 -0.39 20.61
N ASN A 196 -5.08 0.94 20.52
CA ASN A 196 -6.28 1.76 20.60
C ASN A 196 -6.26 2.74 19.42
N VAL A 197 -7.26 2.64 18.53
CA VAL A 197 -7.41 3.53 17.37
C VAL A 197 -8.77 4.19 17.43
N LYS A 198 -8.80 5.47 17.12
CA LYS A 198 -10.02 6.25 16.87
C LYS A 198 -9.86 6.98 15.55
N ASN A 199 -10.85 6.84 14.69
CA ASN A 199 -10.87 7.49 13.39
C ASN A 199 -12.22 8.16 13.19
N VAL A 200 -12.21 9.38 12.64
CA VAL A 200 -13.40 10.11 12.22
C VAL A 200 -13.08 10.93 10.98
N GLY A 201 -14.01 10.96 10.04
CA GLY A 201 -13.84 11.73 8.83
C GLY A 201 -15.14 11.96 8.09
N PHE A 202 -15.04 12.73 7.02
CA PHE A 202 -16.14 12.94 6.08
C PHE A 202 -15.61 12.96 4.64
N ARG A 203 -16.49 12.61 3.72
CA ARG A 203 -16.31 12.77 2.28
C ARG A 203 -17.57 13.35 1.69
N GLY A 204 -17.44 14.41 0.90
CA GLY A 204 -18.55 15.05 0.23
C GLY A 204 -18.27 15.31 -1.22
N PHE A 205 -19.31 15.40 -2.02
CA PHE A 205 -19.23 15.87 -3.39
C PHE A 205 -20.30 16.92 -3.69
N TYR A 206 -19.97 17.79 -4.65
CA TYR A 206 -20.88 18.73 -5.25
C TYR A 206 -20.68 18.76 -6.77
N LYS A 207 -21.77 18.67 -7.53
CA LYS A 207 -21.78 18.76 -9.00
C LYS A 207 -22.34 20.14 -9.40
N PRO A 208 -21.47 21.14 -9.65
CA PRO A 208 -21.93 22.48 -10.07
C PRO A 208 -22.64 22.45 -11.42
N GLY A 209 -22.39 21.45 -12.24
CA GLY A 209 -23.04 21.18 -13.52
C GLY A 209 -23.02 19.70 -13.87
N ASN A 210 -23.67 19.35 -14.98
CA ASN A 210 -23.79 17.94 -15.42
C ASN A 210 -22.44 17.29 -15.79
N PHE A 211 -21.41 18.09 -16.04
CA PHE A 211 -20.11 17.65 -16.53
C PHE A 211 -18.97 18.03 -15.61
N SER A 212 -19.27 18.32 -14.35
CA SER A 212 -18.24 18.67 -13.38
C SER A 212 -18.58 18.14 -11.99
N LYS A 213 -17.54 17.83 -11.20
CA LYS A 213 -17.68 17.30 -9.84
C LYS A 213 -16.55 17.79 -8.96
N LEU A 214 -16.90 18.45 -7.86
CA LEU A 214 -16.00 18.76 -6.76
C LEU A 214 -16.11 17.66 -5.70
N THR A 215 -14.99 17.14 -5.24
CA THR A 215 -14.93 16.17 -4.12
C THR A 215 -14.04 16.76 -3.03
N ILE A 216 -14.49 16.70 -1.79
CA ILE A 216 -13.75 17.13 -0.60
C ILE A 216 -13.75 16.01 0.40
N GLU A 217 -12.60 15.78 1.03
CA GLU A 217 -12.42 14.73 2.03
C GLU A 217 -11.53 15.24 3.15
N TYR A 218 -11.85 14.83 4.36
CA TYR A 218 -11.01 15.01 5.54
C TYR A 218 -11.21 13.86 6.51
N HIS A 219 -10.12 13.42 7.14
CA HIS A 219 -10.17 12.50 8.27
C HIS A 219 -9.06 12.77 9.28
N ASN A 220 -9.37 12.48 10.53
CA ASN A 220 -8.44 12.47 11.64
C ASN A 220 -8.35 11.05 12.20
N LEU A 221 -7.14 10.62 12.53
CA LEU A 221 -6.87 9.34 13.17
C LEU A 221 -5.96 9.56 14.37
N GLY A 222 -6.40 9.09 15.53
CA GLY A 222 -5.60 8.95 16.74
C GLY A 222 -5.31 7.48 17.01
N GLU A 223 -4.04 7.14 17.25
CA GLU A 223 -3.59 5.79 17.53
C GLU A 223 -2.65 5.74 18.72
N PHE A 224 -2.84 4.73 19.57
CA PHE A 224 -1.90 4.33 20.60
C PHE A 224 -1.55 2.86 20.40
N ARG A 225 -0.25 2.53 20.36
CA ARG A 225 0.29 1.18 20.31
C ARG A 225 1.32 0.98 21.40
N ARG A 226 1.34 -0.20 22.01
CA ARG A 226 2.37 -0.59 22.96
C ARG A 226 2.53 -2.10 23.02
N GLY A 227 3.78 -2.57 22.96
CA GLY A 227 4.15 -3.96 23.22
C GLY A 227 5.45 -4.05 23.98
N GLY A 228 5.84 -5.26 24.37
CA GLY A 228 6.93 -5.54 25.29
C GLY A 228 6.41 -6.08 26.60
N ASN A 229 7.10 -5.78 27.70
CA ASN A 229 6.67 -6.19 29.04
C ASN A 229 6.24 -5.00 29.92
N HIS A 230 5.75 -5.28 31.12
CA HIS A 230 5.34 -4.29 32.12
C HIS A 230 4.46 -3.17 31.54
N LEU A 231 3.41 -3.54 30.79
CA LEU A 231 2.53 -2.59 30.07
C LEU A 231 1.71 -1.70 31.00
N ASP A 232 1.68 -1.98 32.28
CA ASP A 232 1.06 -1.22 33.37
C ASP A 232 1.94 -0.08 33.90
N LEU A 233 3.25 -0.15 33.65
CA LEU A 233 4.22 0.87 34.09
C LEU A 233 4.49 1.90 32.96
N PRO A 234 5.11 3.06 33.28
CA PRO A 234 5.68 3.95 32.25
C PRO A 234 6.65 3.20 31.33
N PRO A 235 6.77 3.57 30.05
CA PRO A 235 7.59 2.80 29.10
C PRO A 235 9.06 2.69 29.53
N HIS A 236 9.64 3.71 30.15
CA HIS A 236 11.03 3.70 30.64
C HIS A 236 11.25 2.86 31.91
N ASP A 237 10.19 2.29 32.50
CA ASP A 237 10.30 1.35 33.64
C ASP A 237 10.16 -0.12 33.18
N ALA A 238 9.90 -0.35 31.89
CA ALA A 238 9.87 -1.69 31.31
C ALA A 238 11.26 -2.17 30.89
N ASP A 239 11.48 -3.49 30.90
CA ASP A 239 12.78 -4.06 30.50
C ASP A 239 12.98 -3.94 28.99
N ILE A 240 11.95 -4.23 28.19
CA ILE A 240 11.89 -3.97 26.75
C ILE A 240 10.48 -3.53 26.41
N THR A 241 10.32 -2.37 25.80
CA THR A 241 9.02 -1.92 25.30
C THR A 241 9.16 -0.94 24.14
N GLU A 242 8.16 -1.00 23.26
CA GLU A 242 7.95 0.01 22.24
C GLU A 242 6.57 0.60 22.40
N GLN A 243 6.48 1.92 22.43
CA GLN A 243 5.23 2.67 22.51
C GLN A 243 5.20 3.74 21.45
N ILE A 244 4.05 3.87 20.77
CA ILE A 244 3.84 4.87 19.74
C ILE A 244 2.46 5.49 19.92
N GLU A 245 2.43 6.82 19.78
CA GLU A 245 1.21 7.61 19.72
C GLU A 245 1.23 8.43 18.42
N HIS A 246 0.22 8.22 17.57
CA HIS A 246 0.03 8.99 16.35
C HIS A 246 -1.21 9.88 16.44
N ASN A 247 -1.08 11.10 15.90
CA ASN A 247 -2.20 11.95 15.53
C ASN A 247 -2.03 12.35 14.06
N ILE A 248 -2.91 11.83 13.21
CA ILE A 248 -2.84 11.98 11.76
C ILE A 248 -4.04 12.78 11.27
N ASN A 249 -3.78 13.85 10.53
CA ASN A 249 -4.78 14.66 9.86
C ASN A 249 -4.54 14.58 8.36
N THR A 250 -5.56 14.18 7.59
CA THR A 250 -5.47 14.09 6.12
C THR A 250 -6.66 14.79 5.50
N GLY A 251 -6.40 15.60 4.47
CA GLY A 251 -7.43 16.26 3.71
C GLY A 251 -7.14 16.27 2.22
N SER A 252 -8.18 16.29 1.40
CA SER A 252 -8.04 16.38 -0.05
C SER A 252 -9.19 17.10 -0.71
N ILE A 253 -8.88 17.76 -1.84
CA ILE A 253 -9.84 18.40 -2.73
C ILE A 253 -9.54 17.94 -4.15
N LYS A 254 -10.57 17.56 -4.90
CA LYS A 254 -10.47 17.18 -6.31
C LYS A 254 -11.60 17.82 -7.12
N TYR A 255 -11.27 18.35 -8.28
CA TYR A 255 -12.24 18.87 -9.23
C TYR A 255 -12.09 18.18 -10.57
N ASP A 256 -13.13 17.49 -11.01
CA ASP A 256 -13.22 16.79 -12.28
C ASP A 256 -14.13 17.54 -13.25
N VAL A 257 -13.70 17.67 -14.52
CA VAL A 257 -14.47 18.30 -15.59
C VAL A 257 -14.47 17.37 -16.82
N PHE A 258 -15.62 17.22 -17.44
CA PHE A 258 -15.84 16.40 -18.62
C PHE A 258 -16.46 17.22 -19.74
N SER A 259 -16.08 16.96 -20.98
CA SER A 259 -16.79 17.52 -22.13
C SER A 259 -18.10 16.79 -22.38
N LYS A 260 -19.08 17.45 -23.01
CA LYS A 260 -20.39 16.86 -23.38
C LYS A 260 -20.27 15.58 -24.22
N ASN A 261 -19.25 15.49 -25.06
CA ASN A 261 -18.99 14.32 -25.90
C ASN A 261 -18.11 13.24 -25.22
N ASN A 262 -17.80 13.42 -23.93
CA ASN A 262 -16.92 12.55 -23.15
C ASN A 262 -15.50 12.33 -23.72
N LYS A 263 -15.09 13.10 -24.74
CA LYS A 263 -13.75 12.98 -25.33
C LYS A 263 -12.66 13.64 -24.50
N HIS A 264 -13.00 14.68 -23.74
CA HIS A 264 -12.05 15.45 -22.92
C HIS A 264 -12.40 15.27 -21.44
N LYS A 265 -11.41 14.92 -20.66
CA LYS A 265 -11.49 14.86 -19.20
C LYS A 265 -10.32 15.66 -18.62
N PHE A 266 -10.62 16.52 -17.67
CA PHE A 266 -9.63 17.30 -16.94
C PHE A 266 -9.87 17.15 -15.45
N ASN A 267 -8.83 16.94 -14.67
CA ASN A 267 -8.91 16.96 -13.22
C ASN A 267 -7.76 17.75 -12.61
N VAL A 268 -8.05 18.40 -11.50
CA VAL A 268 -7.08 19.04 -10.62
C VAL A 268 -7.31 18.51 -9.22
N PHE A 269 -6.25 18.25 -8.49
CA PHE A 269 -6.35 17.81 -7.11
C PHE A 269 -5.25 18.37 -6.23
N THR A 270 -5.55 18.44 -4.94
CA THR A 270 -4.58 18.68 -3.89
C THR A 270 -4.89 17.79 -2.69
N SER A 271 -3.87 17.37 -1.99
CA SER A 271 -3.96 16.58 -0.76
C SER A 271 -2.88 16.99 0.21
N ALA A 272 -3.20 17.00 1.49
CA ALA A 272 -2.27 17.30 2.55
C ALA A 272 -2.44 16.29 3.71
N GLN A 273 -1.33 15.92 4.33
CA GLN A 273 -1.32 15.08 5.53
C GLN A 273 -0.34 15.68 6.54
N LYS A 274 -0.73 15.68 7.81
CA LYS A 274 0.13 15.97 8.94
C LYS A 274 0.11 14.80 9.92
N ILE A 275 1.29 14.34 10.33
CA ILE A 275 1.49 13.29 11.32
C ILE A 275 2.31 13.87 12.47
N ASP A 276 1.73 13.86 13.66
CA ASP A 276 2.43 14.11 14.92
C ASP A 276 2.60 12.74 15.61
N ARG A 277 3.86 12.29 15.81
CA ARG A 277 4.18 11.03 16.48
C ARG A 277 4.97 11.30 17.76
N LYS A 278 4.60 10.60 18.83
CA LYS A 278 5.44 10.39 20.01
C LYS A 278 5.83 8.93 20.06
N SER A 279 7.08 8.64 20.35
CA SER A 279 7.60 7.28 20.40
C SER A 279 8.45 7.04 21.63
N TYR A 280 8.52 5.79 22.02
CA TYR A 280 9.50 5.25 22.93
C TYR A 280 9.97 3.90 22.36
N TYR A 281 11.27 3.75 22.12
CA TYR A 281 11.88 2.52 21.62
C TYR A 281 13.04 2.16 22.54
N GLY A 282 12.75 1.47 23.65
CA GLY A 282 13.74 1.30 24.69
C GLY A 282 13.83 -0.11 25.25
N ALA A 283 15.03 -0.41 25.76
CA ALA A 283 15.35 -1.57 26.56
C ALA A 283 16.12 -1.15 27.82
N GLN A 284 16.16 -2.06 28.81
CA GLN A 284 16.92 -1.85 30.07
C GLN A 284 16.54 -0.58 30.84
N LYS A 285 15.25 -0.18 30.76
CA LYS A 285 14.70 0.99 31.47
C LYS A 285 15.38 2.31 31.09
N ASP A 286 15.71 2.47 29.78
CA ASP A 286 16.44 3.63 29.30
C ASP A 286 15.55 4.89 29.21
N PRO A 287 15.79 5.94 29.99
CA PRO A 287 15.04 7.19 29.92
C PRO A 287 15.34 8.02 28.67
N ASN A 288 16.38 7.68 27.90
CA ASN A 288 16.80 8.40 26.69
C ASN A 288 16.03 7.98 25.44
N ALA A 289 15.26 6.89 25.49
CA ALA A 289 14.61 6.27 24.33
C ALA A 289 13.33 6.98 23.84
N TYR A 290 13.01 8.16 24.37
CA TYR A 290 11.88 8.96 23.91
C TYR A 290 12.17 9.70 22.62
N GLY A 291 11.21 9.66 21.70
CA GLY A 291 11.29 10.36 20.43
C GLY A 291 10.01 11.13 20.08
N SER A 292 10.14 12.02 19.12
CA SER A 292 9.02 12.74 18.51
C SER A 292 9.27 13.00 17.05
N THR A 293 8.23 12.84 16.21
CA THR A 293 8.30 13.11 14.77
C THR A 293 7.16 14.03 14.36
N ASP A 294 7.48 15.10 13.64
CA ASP A 294 6.53 15.94 12.88
C ASP A 294 6.77 15.67 11.40
N ASP A 295 5.74 15.21 10.69
CA ASP A 295 5.80 14.90 9.26
C ASP A 295 4.64 15.58 8.54
N LYS A 296 4.96 16.31 7.48
CA LYS A 296 4.02 17.05 6.65
C LYS A 296 4.19 16.66 5.19
N THR A 297 3.13 16.14 4.60
CA THR A 297 3.10 15.79 3.18
C THR A 297 2.08 16.66 2.46
N PHE A 298 2.46 17.20 1.31
CA PHE A 298 1.57 17.92 0.41
C PHE A 298 1.77 17.43 -1.01
N VAL A 299 0.66 17.17 -1.71
CA VAL A 299 0.64 16.74 -3.12
C VAL A 299 -0.38 17.58 -3.88
N ALA A 300 0.01 18.09 -5.02
CA ALA A 300 -0.90 18.76 -5.96
C ALA A 300 -0.63 18.29 -7.38
N GLY A 301 -1.66 18.19 -8.20
CA GLY A 301 -1.48 17.73 -9.57
C GLY A 301 -2.67 18.05 -10.45
N MET A 302 -2.44 17.94 -11.75
CA MET A 302 -3.47 18.03 -12.77
C MET A 302 -3.23 16.99 -13.86
N GLN A 303 -4.33 16.56 -14.46
CA GLN A 303 -4.32 15.57 -15.54
C GLN A 303 -5.35 15.97 -16.60
N TYR A 304 -4.96 15.83 -17.84
CA TYR A 304 -5.84 15.95 -19.00
C TYR A 304 -5.83 14.66 -19.79
N THR A 305 -7.00 14.18 -20.17
CA THR A 305 -7.19 12.99 -20.99
C THR A 305 -8.02 13.33 -22.22
N TYR A 306 -7.55 12.93 -23.39
CA TYR A 306 -8.23 13.10 -24.66
C TYR A 306 -8.45 11.75 -25.35
N SER A 307 -9.72 11.42 -25.62
CA SER A 307 -10.12 10.22 -26.34
C SER A 307 -10.34 10.56 -27.81
N MET A 308 -9.58 9.91 -28.68
CA MET A 308 -9.60 10.07 -30.13
C MET A 308 -10.29 8.87 -30.78
N ASP A 309 -11.15 9.11 -31.78
CA ASP A 309 -11.81 8.05 -32.52
C ASP A 309 -10.78 7.20 -33.30
N THR A 310 -9.71 7.83 -33.77
CA THR A 310 -8.57 7.16 -34.43
C THR A 310 -7.32 8.00 -34.25
N LEU A 311 -6.23 7.37 -33.84
CA LEU A 311 -4.88 7.90 -33.89
C LEU A 311 -4.01 6.84 -34.56
N LEU A 312 -3.44 7.17 -35.73
CA LEU A 312 -2.68 6.26 -36.59
C LEU A 312 -3.52 5.09 -37.13
N PHE A 313 -3.82 4.07 -36.32
CA PHE A 313 -4.41 2.81 -36.76
C PHE A 313 -5.59 2.31 -35.90
N MET A 314 -5.81 2.90 -34.71
CA MET A 314 -6.88 2.49 -33.79
C MET A 314 -7.42 3.68 -32.99
N PRO A 315 -8.60 3.54 -32.35
CA PRO A 315 -9.03 4.47 -31.31
C PRO A 315 -7.96 4.59 -30.23
N ALA A 316 -7.75 5.80 -29.73
CA ALA A 316 -6.68 6.06 -28.78
C ALA A 316 -7.13 6.99 -27.64
N GLN A 317 -6.43 6.85 -26.52
CA GLN A 317 -6.61 7.72 -25.36
C GLN A 317 -5.25 8.27 -24.92
N LEU A 318 -5.06 9.57 -25.14
CA LEU A 318 -3.86 10.30 -24.70
C LEU A 318 -4.11 10.85 -23.31
N THR A 319 -3.19 10.63 -22.38
CA THR A 319 -3.21 11.19 -21.02
C THR A 319 -1.90 11.91 -20.74
N ILE A 320 -1.98 13.15 -20.33
CA ILE A 320 -0.85 13.96 -19.87
C ILE A 320 -1.17 14.53 -18.49
N GLY A 321 -0.17 14.62 -17.64
CA GLY A 321 -0.35 15.24 -16.33
C GLY A 321 0.95 15.70 -15.72
N THR A 322 0.80 16.53 -14.69
CA THR A 322 1.91 17.02 -13.88
C THR A 322 1.56 16.91 -12.42
N GLU A 323 2.56 16.66 -11.59
CA GLU A 323 2.43 16.54 -10.14
C GLU A 323 3.59 17.23 -9.44
N TYR A 324 3.28 17.81 -8.32
CA TYR A 324 4.23 18.30 -7.33
C TYR A 324 3.94 17.62 -6.00
N SER A 325 4.97 17.07 -5.37
CA SER A 325 4.88 16.53 -4.02
C SER A 325 6.00 17.07 -3.16
N THR A 326 5.70 17.33 -1.89
CA THR A 326 6.68 17.65 -0.86
C THR A 326 6.38 16.87 0.41
N ASN A 327 7.43 16.38 1.07
CA ASN A 327 7.38 15.79 2.40
C ASN A 327 8.46 16.45 3.26
N GLU A 328 8.06 17.03 4.37
CA GLU A 328 8.93 17.64 5.38
C GLU A 328 8.82 16.80 6.64
N MET A 329 9.92 16.23 7.10
CA MET A 329 9.99 15.38 8.28
C MET A 329 11.07 15.85 9.22
N ILE A 330 10.72 16.00 10.50
CA ILE A 330 11.65 16.26 11.59
C ILE A 330 11.45 15.17 12.64
N ASP A 331 12.45 14.31 12.82
CA ASP A 331 12.47 13.28 13.85
C ASP A 331 13.54 13.60 14.89
N LYS A 332 13.17 13.53 16.15
CA LYS A 332 14.03 13.90 17.29
C LYS A 332 14.05 12.78 18.32
N MET A 333 15.23 12.32 18.67
CA MET A 333 15.51 11.47 19.83
C MET A 333 16.63 12.13 20.63
N LEU A 334 16.27 13.14 21.43
CA LEU A 334 17.24 14.03 22.08
C LEU A 334 18.10 13.32 23.13
N GLY A 335 17.60 12.23 23.72
CA GLY A 335 18.38 11.42 24.65
C GLY A 335 19.58 10.72 23.99
N TYR A 336 19.55 10.54 22.67
CA TYR A 336 20.64 9.98 21.87
C TYR A 336 21.33 11.04 20.99
N ASP A 337 21.09 12.33 21.25
CA ASP A 337 21.61 13.45 20.44
C ASP A 337 21.33 13.28 18.93
N ARG A 338 20.16 12.70 18.60
CA ARG A 338 19.78 12.39 17.23
C ARG A 338 18.65 13.28 16.74
N ILE A 339 18.90 14.00 15.64
CA ILE A 339 17.90 14.77 14.92
C ILE A 339 18.03 14.45 13.44
N ILE A 340 16.92 13.98 12.82
CA ILE A 340 16.80 13.85 11.37
C ILE A 340 15.87 14.95 10.90
N ASN A 341 16.36 15.81 10.01
CA ASN A 341 15.57 16.85 9.36
C ASN A 341 15.69 16.66 7.84
N GLN A 342 14.60 16.30 7.20
CA GLN A 342 14.59 15.96 5.78
C GLN A 342 13.43 16.63 5.06
N THR A 343 13.73 17.26 3.92
CA THR A 343 12.74 17.75 2.99
C THR A 343 12.91 17.07 1.64
N VAL A 344 11.88 16.39 1.19
CA VAL A 344 11.82 15.71 -0.11
C VAL A 344 10.83 16.44 -1.01
N ASN A 345 11.32 16.91 -2.18
CA ASN A 345 10.49 17.57 -3.18
C ASN A 345 10.61 16.85 -4.52
N THR A 346 9.50 16.54 -5.14
CA THR A 346 9.46 15.94 -6.48
C THR A 346 8.55 16.73 -7.41
N LYS A 347 9.06 17.10 -8.58
CA LYS A 347 8.30 17.70 -9.68
C LYS A 347 8.25 16.69 -10.81
N SER A 348 7.07 16.43 -11.34
CA SER A 348 6.86 15.34 -12.28
C SER A 348 5.98 15.74 -13.45
N VAL A 349 6.29 15.18 -14.61
CA VAL A 349 5.45 15.21 -15.81
C VAL A 349 5.31 13.79 -16.31
N PHE A 350 4.12 13.35 -16.66
CA PHE A 350 3.88 12.05 -17.27
C PHE A 350 3.04 12.20 -18.55
N LEU A 351 3.31 11.30 -19.48
CA LEU A 351 2.61 11.20 -20.75
C LEU A 351 2.42 9.73 -21.10
N GLN A 352 1.23 9.37 -21.51
CA GLN A 352 0.93 8.04 -22.04
C GLN A 352 -0.13 8.09 -23.12
N ASN A 353 -0.04 7.17 -24.07
CA ASN A 353 -1.09 6.91 -25.04
C ASN A 353 -1.48 5.43 -25.03
N GLU A 354 -2.76 5.14 -25.02
CA GLU A 354 -3.32 3.80 -25.14
C GLU A 354 -4.12 3.70 -26.43
N TRP A 355 -3.67 2.87 -27.36
CA TRP A 355 -4.44 2.44 -28.50
C TRP A 355 -5.24 1.22 -28.11
N LYS A 356 -6.56 1.25 -28.25
CA LYS A 356 -7.40 0.16 -27.78
C LYS A 356 -8.64 -0.09 -28.61
N ASN A 357 -8.97 -1.38 -28.72
CA ASN A 357 -10.26 -1.89 -29.15
C ASN A 357 -10.64 -3.12 -28.29
N GLU A 358 -11.71 -3.81 -28.61
CA GLU A 358 -12.17 -5.01 -27.87
C GLU A 358 -11.10 -6.12 -27.82
N LYS A 359 -10.31 -6.30 -28.89
CA LYS A 359 -9.33 -7.39 -29.01
C LYS A 359 -7.93 -7.01 -28.53
N ILE A 360 -7.47 -5.79 -28.80
CA ILE A 360 -6.09 -5.37 -28.58
C ILE A 360 -6.06 -4.06 -27.80
N SER A 361 -5.12 -3.96 -26.86
CA SER A 361 -4.70 -2.69 -26.27
C SER A 361 -3.15 -2.63 -26.27
N ILE A 362 -2.63 -1.49 -26.69
CA ILE A 362 -1.20 -1.15 -26.65
C ILE A 362 -1.08 0.17 -25.89
N LEU A 363 -0.42 0.17 -24.76
CA LEU A 363 -0.15 1.37 -23.99
C LEU A 363 1.35 1.63 -23.96
N VAL A 364 1.73 2.83 -24.36
CA VAL A 364 3.10 3.35 -24.27
C VAL A 364 3.07 4.62 -23.44
N GLY A 365 3.96 4.74 -22.50
CA GLY A 365 4.03 5.92 -21.66
C GLY A 365 5.34 6.05 -20.92
N GLY A 366 5.49 7.18 -20.25
CA GLY A 366 6.63 7.47 -19.42
C GLY A 366 6.38 8.64 -18.48
N ARG A 367 7.21 8.71 -17.47
CA ARG A 367 7.22 9.77 -16.46
C ARG A 367 8.64 10.33 -16.34
N PHE A 368 8.72 11.62 -16.20
CA PHE A 368 9.92 12.38 -15.92
C PHE A 368 9.79 12.96 -14.51
N ASP A 369 10.72 12.63 -13.63
CA ASP A 369 10.76 13.09 -12.25
C ASP A 369 12.03 13.90 -11.98
N LYS A 370 11.89 15.10 -11.43
CA LYS A 370 12.97 15.89 -10.85
C LYS A 370 12.83 15.89 -9.35
N HIS A 371 13.72 15.15 -8.69
CA HIS A 371 13.78 14.98 -7.24
C HIS A 371 14.91 15.83 -6.66
N ASN A 372 14.69 16.50 -5.51
CA ASN A 372 15.71 17.39 -4.94
C ASN A 372 16.97 16.66 -4.43
N LEU A 373 16.81 15.41 -3.96
CA LEU A 373 17.94 14.60 -3.47
C LEU A 373 18.67 13.82 -4.59
N ILE A 374 18.25 13.98 -5.85
CA ILE A 374 18.83 13.27 -7.00
C ILE A 374 19.33 14.30 -8.00
N LYS A 375 20.62 14.19 -8.37
CA LYS A 375 21.26 15.15 -9.28
C LYS A 375 20.60 15.16 -10.66
N ASP A 376 20.43 13.98 -11.26
CA ASP A 376 19.90 13.84 -12.61
C ASP A 376 18.41 13.52 -12.59
N PRO A 377 17.62 14.02 -13.56
CA PRO A 377 16.22 13.63 -13.69
C PRO A 377 16.09 12.13 -13.95
N ILE A 378 14.98 11.55 -13.48
CA ILE A 378 14.67 10.15 -13.68
C ILE A 378 13.58 10.01 -14.72
N ILE A 379 13.80 9.11 -15.68
CA ILE A 379 12.82 8.73 -16.70
C ILE A 379 12.36 7.31 -16.41
N SER A 380 11.05 7.12 -16.25
CA SER A 380 10.42 5.84 -15.99
C SER A 380 9.51 5.46 -17.16
N PRO A 381 9.98 4.68 -18.14
CA PRO A 381 9.16 4.19 -19.24
C PRO A 381 8.25 3.03 -18.82
N ARG A 382 7.13 2.85 -19.58
CA ARG A 382 6.26 1.69 -19.50
C ARG A 382 5.71 1.30 -20.86
N LEU A 383 5.49 -0.01 -21.02
CA LEU A 383 4.85 -0.61 -22.17
C LEU A 383 3.89 -1.70 -21.67
N ASN A 384 2.65 -1.66 -22.10
CA ASN A 384 1.67 -2.70 -21.80
C ASN A 384 0.99 -3.16 -23.08
N PHE A 385 0.81 -4.44 -23.19
CA PHE A 385 0.11 -5.09 -24.30
C PHE A 385 -0.97 -6.02 -23.77
N ARG A 386 -2.18 -5.92 -24.32
CA ARG A 386 -3.28 -6.84 -24.06
C ARG A 386 -3.81 -7.38 -25.38
N TYR A 387 -4.06 -8.69 -25.42
CA TYR A 387 -4.72 -9.36 -26.53
C TYR A 387 -5.81 -10.30 -26.02
N ASN A 388 -7.03 -10.13 -26.50
CA ASN A 388 -8.18 -10.97 -26.22
C ASN A 388 -8.46 -11.88 -27.43
N PRO A 389 -7.87 -13.08 -27.50
CA PRO A 389 -8.13 -14.01 -28.62
C PRO A 389 -9.60 -14.45 -28.67
N THR A 390 -10.24 -14.51 -27.50
CA THR A 390 -11.66 -14.81 -27.36
C THR A 390 -12.30 -13.91 -26.28
N LYS A 391 -13.62 -13.87 -26.22
CA LYS A 391 -14.34 -13.18 -25.13
C LYS A 391 -14.11 -13.78 -23.73
N TYR A 392 -13.51 -14.95 -23.66
CA TYR A 392 -13.26 -15.69 -22.41
C TYR A 392 -11.80 -15.61 -21.94
N MET A 393 -10.90 -15.11 -22.77
CA MET A 393 -9.46 -15.15 -22.48
C MET A 393 -8.81 -13.81 -22.79
N SER A 394 -7.98 -13.33 -21.85
CA SER A 394 -7.13 -12.14 -22.01
C SER A 394 -5.67 -12.53 -21.75
N LEU A 395 -4.81 -12.23 -22.71
CA LEU A 395 -3.37 -12.32 -22.60
C LEU A 395 -2.82 -10.92 -22.36
N ARG A 396 -1.90 -10.77 -21.42
CA ARG A 396 -1.26 -9.48 -21.14
C ARG A 396 0.23 -9.65 -21.00
N ALA A 397 0.98 -8.63 -21.42
CA ALA A 397 2.40 -8.49 -21.17
C ALA A 397 2.68 -7.04 -20.77
N SER A 398 3.59 -6.84 -19.81
CA SER A 398 3.97 -5.51 -19.36
C SER A 398 5.45 -5.41 -19.08
N TYR A 399 5.98 -4.22 -19.37
CA TYR A 399 7.30 -3.76 -18.98
C TYR A 399 7.17 -2.41 -18.29
N SER A 400 7.92 -2.21 -17.22
CA SER A 400 8.01 -0.92 -16.55
C SER A 400 9.34 -0.79 -15.81
N SER A 401 9.84 0.42 -15.70
CA SER A 401 10.92 0.74 -14.80
C SER A 401 10.40 1.46 -13.56
N GLY A 402 11.18 1.39 -12.49
CA GLY A 402 10.89 2.05 -11.23
C GLY A 402 12.16 2.55 -10.55
N PHE A 403 11.98 3.36 -9.51
CA PHE A 403 13.10 3.86 -8.71
C PHE A 403 12.68 4.13 -7.27
N ARG A 404 13.67 4.15 -6.37
CA ARG A 404 13.54 4.60 -4.99
C ARG A 404 14.64 5.61 -4.70
N ALA A 405 14.26 6.76 -4.14
CA ALA A 405 15.17 7.86 -3.88
C ALA A 405 16.05 7.60 -2.65
N PRO A 406 17.27 8.19 -2.59
CA PRO A 406 18.17 8.10 -1.44
C PRO A 406 17.70 9.05 -0.32
N GLN A 407 16.70 8.63 0.45
CA GLN A 407 16.11 9.39 1.55
C GLN A 407 16.00 8.53 2.81
N ALA A 408 15.81 9.15 3.97
CA ALA A 408 15.46 8.44 5.18
C ALA A 408 14.02 7.95 5.10
N PHE A 409 13.79 6.74 5.55
CA PHE A 409 12.49 6.08 5.64
C PHE A 409 12.16 5.78 7.10
N ASP A 410 10.93 5.37 7.37
CA ASP A 410 10.48 5.11 8.73
C ASP A 410 11.28 4.01 9.43
N GLU A 411 11.80 3.02 8.68
CA GLU A 411 12.70 2.02 9.26
C GLU A 411 13.99 2.63 9.81
N ASP A 412 14.45 3.75 9.25
CA ASP A 412 15.66 4.46 9.70
C ASP A 412 15.40 5.27 10.98
N LEU A 413 14.13 5.48 11.34
CA LEU A 413 13.71 6.20 12.53
C LEU A 413 13.61 5.29 13.76
N HIS A 414 13.56 3.97 13.55
CA HIS A 414 13.57 2.99 14.62
C HIS A 414 14.97 2.86 15.22
N VAL A 415 15.04 3.00 16.52
CA VAL A 415 16.24 2.68 17.30
C VAL A 415 16.07 1.26 17.78
N THR A 416 16.78 0.32 17.16
CA THR A 416 16.67 -1.09 17.52
C THR A 416 17.43 -1.34 18.81
N ALA A 417 16.72 -1.59 19.90
CA ALA A 417 17.30 -1.94 21.21
C ALA A 417 17.19 -3.45 21.45
N VAL A 418 17.78 -4.26 20.58
CA VAL A 418 17.84 -5.71 20.78
C VAL A 418 19.05 -6.04 21.63
N GLY A 419 18.83 -6.77 22.74
CA GLY A 419 19.90 -7.14 23.67
C GLY A 419 20.50 -5.98 24.47
N GLY A 420 19.85 -4.81 24.48
CA GLY A 420 20.25 -3.64 25.27
C GLY A 420 21.16 -2.64 24.57
N ASN A 421 21.52 -2.89 23.31
CA ASN A 421 22.31 -1.94 22.52
C ASN A 421 21.41 -1.14 21.60
N VAL A 422 21.58 0.17 21.61
CA VAL A 422 20.91 1.10 20.69
C VAL A 422 21.63 1.06 19.34
N ALA A 423 20.89 0.92 18.25
CA ALA A 423 21.41 0.99 16.89
C ALA A 423 20.89 2.25 16.20
N LEU A 424 21.78 3.15 15.83
CA LEU A 424 21.46 4.39 15.11
C LEU A 424 21.79 4.24 13.63
N ILE A 425 20.84 4.55 12.77
CA ILE A 425 20.99 4.44 11.31
C ILE A 425 21.30 5.82 10.73
N ARG A 426 22.34 5.90 9.88
CA ARG A 426 22.64 7.06 9.04
C ARG A 426 22.65 6.70 7.57
N LEU A 427 22.52 7.69 6.71
CA LEU A 427 22.62 7.51 5.26
C LEU A 427 24.06 7.78 4.79
N ASP A 428 24.60 6.94 3.91
CA ASP A 428 25.83 7.23 3.18
C ASP A 428 25.62 8.53 2.35
N PRO A 429 26.49 9.54 2.46
CA PRO A 429 26.40 10.77 1.67
C PRO A 429 26.42 10.54 0.16
N ASN A 430 26.97 9.40 -0.30
CA ASN A 430 27.05 9.00 -1.71
C ASN A 430 25.95 8.00 -2.11
N LEU A 431 24.92 7.84 -1.31
CA LEU A 431 23.83 6.89 -1.57
C LEU A 431 23.16 7.18 -2.91
N LYS A 432 23.20 6.18 -3.82
CA LYS A 432 22.62 6.27 -5.16
C LYS A 432 21.18 5.79 -5.17
N THR A 433 20.41 6.28 -6.12
CA THR A 433 19.04 5.81 -6.39
C THR A 433 19.02 4.33 -6.70
N GLU A 434 18.13 3.58 -6.04
CA GLU A 434 17.77 2.22 -6.47
C GLU A 434 16.97 2.30 -7.77
N LYS A 435 17.19 1.37 -8.69
CA LYS A 435 16.49 1.28 -9.96
C LYS A 435 15.95 -0.12 -10.19
N SER A 436 14.81 -0.22 -10.85
CA SER A 436 14.20 -1.50 -11.21
C SER A 436 13.77 -1.57 -12.66
N GLN A 437 13.77 -2.81 -13.18
CA GLN A 437 13.14 -3.19 -14.43
C GLN A 437 12.25 -4.40 -14.16
N SER A 438 10.97 -4.26 -14.42
CA SER A 438 9.96 -5.28 -14.15
C SER A 438 9.30 -5.72 -15.45
N PHE A 439 9.16 -7.04 -15.59
CA PHE A 439 8.44 -7.70 -16.68
C PHE A 439 7.36 -8.59 -16.08
N SER A 440 6.17 -8.59 -16.67
CA SER A 440 5.16 -9.60 -16.35
C SER A 440 4.41 -10.05 -17.61
N ALA A 441 3.94 -11.29 -17.56
CA ALA A 441 3.05 -11.86 -18.58
C ALA A 441 1.95 -12.67 -17.89
N SER A 442 0.74 -12.63 -18.45
CA SER A 442 -0.39 -13.33 -17.82
C SER A 442 -1.41 -13.86 -18.81
N VAL A 443 -2.11 -14.88 -18.34
CA VAL A 443 -3.32 -15.45 -18.97
C VAL A 443 -4.45 -15.35 -17.96
N ASP A 444 -5.54 -14.68 -18.34
CA ASP A 444 -6.73 -14.49 -17.53
C ASP A 444 -7.92 -15.13 -18.26
N PHE A 445 -8.53 -16.14 -17.66
CA PHE A 445 -9.58 -16.95 -18.26
C PHE A 445 -10.87 -16.82 -17.48
N TYR A 446 -11.95 -16.50 -18.18
CA TYR A 446 -13.30 -16.32 -17.64
C TYR A 446 -14.27 -17.23 -18.39
N LYS A 447 -14.93 -18.14 -17.71
CA LYS A 447 -15.96 -18.96 -18.36
C LYS A 447 -17.04 -19.38 -17.38
N THR A 448 -18.28 -19.42 -17.88
CA THR A 448 -19.41 -20.01 -17.17
C THR A 448 -19.69 -21.38 -17.76
N PHE A 449 -19.70 -22.41 -16.95
CA PHE A 449 -20.02 -23.80 -17.29
C PHE A 449 -21.38 -24.14 -16.65
N GLY A 450 -22.47 -24.09 -17.45
CA GLY A 450 -23.82 -24.19 -16.91
C GLY A 450 -24.10 -23.04 -15.92
N GLN A 451 -24.27 -23.36 -14.63
CA GLN A 451 -24.47 -22.38 -13.57
C GLN A 451 -23.17 -21.98 -12.86
N VAL A 452 -22.09 -22.72 -13.05
CA VAL A 452 -20.80 -22.52 -12.37
C VAL A 452 -20.03 -21.42 -13.08
N GLN A 453 -19.81 -20.29 -12.38
CA GLN A 453 -18.96 -19.21 -12.88
C GLN A 453 -17.52 -19.42 -12.42
N THR A 454 -16.56 -19.27 -13.33
CA THR A 454 -15.14 -19.46 -13.05
C THR A 454 -14.30 -18.30 -13.58
N ASN A 455 -13.27 -17.95 -12.83
CA ASN A 455 -12.18 -17.09 -13.29
C ASN A 455 -10.86 -17.71 -12.80
N PHE A 456 -9.90 -17.84 -13.70
CA PHE A 456 -8.55 -18.31 -13.42
C PHE A 456 -7.53 -17.36 -14.02
N LEU A 457 -6.55 -16.94 -13.22
CA LEU A 457 -5.44 -16.09 -13.61
C LEU A 457 -4.13 -16.79 -13.32
N ILE A 458 -3.24 -16.80 -14.29
CA ILE A 458 -1.83 -17.19 -14.14
C ILE A 458 -1.00 -15.98 -14.57
N GLU A 459 -0.08 -15.56 -13.71
CA GLU A 459 0.85 -14.46 -13.97
C GLU A 459 2.28 -14.90 -13.66
N GLY A 460 3.17 -14.78 -14.64
CA GLY A 460 4.63 -14.85 -14.43
C GLY A 460 5.20 -13.45 -14.26
N PHE A 461 6.16 -13.27 -13.35
CA PHE A 461 6.80 -11.99 -13.09
C PHE A 461 8.32 -12.14 -12.92
N TYR A 462 9.04 -11.08 -13.31
CA TYR A 462 10.48 -10.92 -13.13
C TYR A 462 10.80 -9.46 -12.84
N THR A 463 11.56 -9.19 -11.77
CA THR A 463 12.03 -7.86 -11.42
C THR A 463 13.52 -7.91 -11.12
N ASN A 464 14.29 -7.11 -11.83
CA ASN A 464 15.70 -6.85 -11.58
C ASN A 464 15.86 -5.54 -10.83
N LEU A 465 16.61 -5.55 -9.73
CA LEU A 465 16.93 -4.40 -8.90
C LEU A 465 18.42 -4.13 -8.95
N ASP A 466 18.79 -2.86 -9.11
CA ASP A 466 20.16 -2.38 -9.07
C ASP A 466 20.33 -1.35 -7.95
N ASN A 467 21.50 -1.34 -7.31
CA ASN A 467 21.85 -0.44 -6.19
C ASN A 467 20.92 -0.60 -4.98
N VAL A 468 20.51 -1.81 -4.62
CA VAL A 468 19.62 -2.09 -3.50
C VAL A 468 20.21 -1.52 -2.21
N PHE A 469 19.37 -0.88 -1.40
CA PHE A 469 19.81 -0.37 -0.09
C PHE A 469 20.03 -1.52 0.88
N VAL A 470 21.21 -1.54 1.48
CA VAL A 470 21.61 -2.47 2.54
C VAL A 470 22.05 -1.68 3.76
N LEU A 471 21.96 -2.28 4.95
CA LEU A 471 22.48 -1.73 6.18
C LEU A 471 23.79 -2.45 6.51
N GLU A 472 24.83 -1.68 6.78
CA GLU A 472 26.14 -2.19 7.22
C GLU A 472 26.52 -1.56 8.55
N GLU A 473 27.03 -2.35 9.48
CA GLU A 473 27.60 -1.86 10.72
C GLU A 473 28.95 -1.17 10.44
N ILE A 474 29.10 0.05 10.94
CA ILE A 474 30.30 0.88 10.74
C ILE A 474 31.07 1.14 12.04
N GLY A 475 30.66 0.49 13.13
CA GLY A 475 31.26 0.61 14.45
C GLY A 475 30.31 1.17 15.50
N THR A 476 30.83 1.74 16.56
CA THR A 476 30.06 2.36 17.65
C THR A 476 30.39 3.84 17.79
N ASP A 477 29.41 4.60 18.29
CA ASP A 477 29.65 6.01 18.66
C ASP A 477 30.40 6.14 19.99
N SER A 478 30.65 7.38 20.45
CA SER A 478 31.35 7.68 21.70
C SER A 478 30.59 7.24 22.96
N THR A 479 29.31 6.92 22.84
CA THR A 479 28.43 6.46 23.94
C THR A 479 28.20 4.95 23.92
N GLY A 480 28.78 4.25 22.93
CA GLY A 480 28.65 2.79 22.78
C GLY A 480 27.46 2.34 21.96
N ASN A 481 26.70 3.24 21.33
CA ASN A 481 25.61 2.90 20.43
C ASN A 481 26.16 2.31 19.12
N ILE A 482 25.54 1.26 18.61
CA ILE A 482 25.88 0.67 17.30
C ILE A 482 25.51 1.66 16.20
N MET A 483 26.45 1.95 15.30
CA MET A 483 26.24 2.80 14.15
C MET A 483 26.05 1.94 12.89
N LEU A 484 24.86 2.02 12.31
CA LEU A 484 24.54 1.39 11.03
C LEU A 484 24.54 2.46 9.92
N GLU A 485 25.05 2.11 8.75
CA GLU A 485 25.01 2.98 7.59
C GLU A 485 24.23 2.32 6.44
N ARG A 486 23.27 3.05 5.90
CA ARG A 486 22.55 2.62 4.70
C ARG A 486 23.37 2.92 3.46
N ARG A 487 23.74 1.87 2.73
CA ARG A 487 24.58 1.90 1.52
C ARG A 487 23.94 1.19 0.36
N ASN A 488 24.52 1.34 -0.84
CA ASN A 488 24.11 0.58 -2.00
C ASN A 488 24.81 -0.78 -2.06
N GLY A 489 24.03 -1.86 -2.06
CA GLY A 489 24.47 -3.20 -2.41
C GLY A 489 24.43 -3.46 -3.91
N ALA A 490 24.86 -4.68 -4.31
CA ALA A 490 24.98 -5.06 -5.73
C ALA A 490 23.65 -5.18 -6.49
N GLY A 491 22.55 -5.34 -5.80
CA GLY A 491 21.22 -5.53 -6.37
C GLY A 491 20.58 -6.86 -6.03
N ALA A 492 19.36 -7.08 -6.55
CA ALA A 492 18.57 -8.28 -6.30
C ALA A 492 17.75 -8.68 -7.53
N ILE A 493 17.32 -9.93 -7.57
CA ILE A 493 16.40 -10.48 -8.57
C ILE A 493 15.25 -11.14 -7.84
N VAL A 494 14.04 -10.81 -8.27
CA VAL A 494 12.81 -11.45 -7.80
C VAL A 494 12.02 -11.95 -8.99
N GLN A 495 11.61 -13.22 -8.95
CA GLN A 495 10.86 -13.85 -10.04
C GLN A 495 9.93 -14.92 -9.52
N GLY A 496 8.85 -15.20 -10.24
CA GLY A 496 7.91 -16.23 -9.80
C GLY A 496 6.64 -16.30 -10.64
N ILE A 497 5.68 -17.06 -10.09
CA ILE A 497 4.37 -17.30 -10.67
C ILE A 497 3.30 -17.06 -9.61
N ASN A 498 2.28 -16.30 -9.94
CA ASN A 498 1.06 -16.13 -9.18
C ASN A 498 -0.08 -16.91 -9.85
N LEU A 499 -0.81 -17.69 -9.06
CA LEU A 499 -2.01 -18.39 -9.48
C LEU A 499 -3.20 -17.84 -8.69
N GLU A 500 -4.29 -17.52 -9.36
CA GLU A 500 -5.53 -17.07 -8.72
C GLU A 500 -6.71 -17.82 -9.33
N GLY A 501 -7.63 -18.24 -8.50
CA GLY A 501 -8.87 -18.86 -8.95
C GLY A 501 -10.07 -18.42 -8.14
N LYS A 502 -11.19 -18.23 -8.83
CA LYS A 502 -12.47 -17.96 -8.24
C LYS A 502 -13.51 -18.86 -8.89
N VAL A 503 -14.23 -19.60 -8.07
CA VAL A 503 -15.27 -20.54 -8.50
C VAL A 503 -16.55 -20.25 -7.73
N VAL A 504 -17.65 -20.03 -8.44
CA VAL A 504 -18.98 -19.78 -7.88
C VAL A 504 -19.91 -20.89 -8.38
N PRO A 505 -20.00 -22.04 -7.67
CA PRO A 505 -20.83 -23.17 -8.07
C PRO A 505 -22.32 -22.85 -8.03
N SER A 506 -22.74 -21.99 -7.10
CA SER A 506 -24.13 -21.56 -6.93
C SER A 506 -24.20 -20.12 -6.42
N LYS A 507 -25.40 -19.54 -6.36
CA LYS A 507 -25.63 -18.20 -5.79
C LYS A 507 -25.22 -18.09 -4.31
N ASN A 508 -25.20 -19.22 -3.61
CA ASN A 508 -24.95 -19.29 -2.18
C ASN A 508 -23.51 -19.73 -1.82
N LEU A 509 -22.72 -20.24 -2.77
CA LEU A 509 -21.40 -20.81 -2.49
C LEU A 509 -20.34 -20.19 -3.40
N GLN A 510 -19.24 -19.72 -2.82
CA GLN A 510 -18.11 -19.17 -3.54
C GLN A 510 -16.81 -19.68 -2.91
N PHE A 511 -15.89 -20.08 -3.76
CA PHE A 511 -14.49 -20.36 -3.41
C PHE A 511 -13.56 -19.35 -4.08
N GLN A 512 -12.56 -18.93 -3.35
CA GLN A 512 -11.46 -18.12 -3.91
C GLN A 512 -10.15 -18.65 -3.34
N PHE A 513 -9.15 -18.79 -4.19
CA PHE A 513 -7.81 -19.22 -3.78
C PHE A 513 -6.75 -18.44 -4.55
N GLY A 514 -5.60 -18.33 -3.92
CA GLY A 514 -4.41 -17.75 -4.53
C GLY A 514 -3.15 -18.43 -4.03
N PHE A 515 -2.21 -18.68 -4.93
CA PHE A 515 -0.90 -19.25 -4.61
C PHE A 515 0.20 -18.47 -5.30
N THR A 516 1.31 -18.28 -4.60
CA THR A 516 2.52 -17.65 -5.11
C THR A 516 3.69 -18.61 -4.96
N PHE A 517 4.41 -18.80 -6.03
CA PHE A 517 5.70 -19.50 -6.09
C PHE A 517 6.73 -18.50 -6.55
N GLN A 518 7.74 -18.21 -5.72
CA GLN A 518 8.71 -17.16 -6.03
C GLN A 518 10.11 -17.52 -5.56
N LYS A 519 11.08 -16.81 -6.12
CA LYS A 519 12.47 -16.82 -5.71
C LYS A 519 12.94 -15.37 -5.61
N SER A 520 13.45 -14.96 -4.44
CA SER A 520 13.93 -13.62 -4.15
C SER A 520 15.37 -13.72 -3.65
N GLU A 521 16.33 -13.20 -4.44
CA GLU A 521 17.75 -13.36 -4.16
C GLU A 521 18.54 -12.07 -4.42
N TYR A 522 19.48 -11.76 -3.53
CA TYR A 522 20.54 -10.81 -3.79
C TYR A 522 21.49 -11.34 -4.87
N LYS A 523 22.02 -10.45 -5.72
CA LYS A 523 23.01 -10.82 -6.75
C LYS A 523 24.32 -11.32 -6.13
N VAL A 524 24.70 -10.74 -4.97
CA VAL A 524 25.84 -11.14 -4.15
C VAL A 524 25.33 -11.61 -2.80
N ALA A 525 25.92 -12.68 -2.27
CA ALA A 525 25.56 -13.23 -0.97
C ALA A 525 25.79 -12.17 0.13
N GLN A 526 24.81 -12.04 1.05
CA GLN A 526 24.84 -11.13 2.17
C GLN A 526 25.19 -11.87 3.46
N GLN A 527 26.00 -11.26 4.31
CA GLN A 527 26.19 -11.72 5.69
C GLN A 527 24.94 -11.35 6.49
N TRP A 528 24.37 -12.30 7.19
CA TRP A 528 23.11 -12.17 7.89
C TRP A 528 23.22 -12.40 9.41
N SER A 529 24.41 -12.68 9.91
CA SER A 529 24.71 -12.89 11.33
C SER A 529 26.14 -12.50 11.63
N ASP A 530 26.37 -11.97 12.80
CA ASP A 530 27.71 -11.68 13.33
C ASP A 530 28.50 -12.93 13.69
N ASN A 531 27.85 -14.09 13.69
CA ASN A 531 28.50 -15.38 13.84
C ASN A 531 29.26 -15.75 12.54
N GLY A 532 30.57 -15.54 12.54
CA GLY A 532 31.45 -15.81 11.39
C GLY A 532 31.46 -17.26 10.88
N ASN A 533 30.84 -18.20 11.61
CA ASN A 533 30.68 -19.60 11.18
C ASN A 533 29.48 -19.81 10.25
N LEU A 534 28.61 -18.79 10.08
CA LEU A 534 27.44 -18.89 9.20
C LEU A 534 27.77 -18.39 7.80
N THR A 535 27.45 -19.21 6.80
CA THR A 535 27.73 -18.92 5.39
C THR A 535 26.84 -17.78 4.88
N PRO A 536 27.39 -16.74 4.22
CA PRO A 536 26.59 -15.71 3.55
C PRO A 536 25.60 -16.31 2.56
N GLN A 537 24.39 -15.76 2.49
CA GLN A 537 23.31 -16.27 1.65
C GLN A 537 22.81 -15.23 0.66
N LYS A 538 22.36 -15.72 -0.51
CA LYS A 538 21.71 -14.86 -1.51
C LYS A 538 20.22 -14.66 -1.24
N LYS A 539 19.58 -15.60 -0.52
CA LYS A 539 18.14 -15.54 -0.28
C LYS A 539 17.76 -14.27 0.51
N MET A 540 16.77 -13.54 0.02
CA MET A 540 16.21 -12.40 0.75
C MET A 540 15.41 -12.90 1.95
N PHE A 541 15.63 -12.27 3.11
CA PHE A 541 14.96 -12.66 4.35
C PHE A 541 13.47 -12.33 4.32
N ARG A 542 12.70 -13.06 5.14
CA ARG A 542 11.26 -12.89 5.30
C ARG A 542 10.46 -12.97 3.99
N SER A 543 11.06 -13.54 2.94
CA SER A 543 10.45 -13.74 1.63
C SER A 543 10.27 -15.24 1.37
N PRO A 544 9.14 -15.86 1.79
CA PRO A 544 8.89 -17.27 1.58
C PRO A 544 8.76 -17.58 0.09
N ASP A 545 9.31 -18.75 -0.31
CA ASP A 545 9.29 -19.17 -1.71
C ASP A 545 7.89 -19.63 -2.15
N LYS A 546 7.04 -20.03 -1.19
CA LYS A 546 5.70 -20.56 -1.44
C LYS A 546 4.73 -20.08 -0.38
N TYR A 547 3.61 -19.51 -0.78
CA TYR A 547 2.53 -19.15 0.12
C TYR A 547 1.21 -19.03 -0.65
N GLY A 548 0.10 -19.03 0.07
CA GLY A 548 -1.21 -18.92 -0.55
C GLY A 548 -2.34 -18.85 0.47
N TYR A 549 -3.54 -18.73 -0.05
CA TYR A 549 -4.77 -18.71 0.74
C TYR A 549 -5.88 -19.46 0.02
N LEU A 550 -6.87 -19.87 0.80
CA LEU A 550 -8.16 -20.41 0.33
C LEU A 550 -9.26 -19.81 1.20
N THR A 551 -10.30 -19.27 0.57
CA THR A 551 -11.52 -18.85 1.25
C THR A 551 -12.72 -19.59 0.67
N ALA A 552 -13.66 -19.97 1.56
CA ALA A 552 -14.94 -20.55 1.20
C ALA A 552 -16.04 -19.74 1.87
N ASN A 553 -16.99 -19.22 1.09
CA ASN A 553 -18.08 -18.40 1.59
C ASN A 553 -19.42 -19.07 1.26
N TYR A 554 -20.24 -19.30 2.28
CA TYR A 554 -21.55 -19.90 2.13
C TYR A 554 -22.64 -19.01 2.74
N ASN A 555 -23.54 -18.53 1.89
CA ASN A 555 -24.74 -17.81 2.32
C ASN A 555 -25.82 -18.83 2.67
N ALA A 556 -25.86 -19.26 3.93
CA ALA A 556 -26.77 -20.30 4.40
C ALA A 556 -28.25 -19.89 4.26
N VAL A 557 -28.55 -18.67 4.69
CA VAL A 557 -29.88 -18.03 4.58
C VAL A 557 -29.70 -16.53 4.31
N LYS A 558 -30.79 -15.84 4.00
CA LYS A 558 -30.76 -14.39 3.82
C LYS A 558 -30.17 -13.71 5.06
N ASN A 559 -29.17 -12.85 4.87
CA ASN A 559 -28.46 -12.09 5.91
C ASN A 559 -27.60 -12.93 6.89
N PHE A 560 -27.32 -14.20 6.56
CA PHE A 560 -26.41 -15.02 7.36
C PHE A 560 -25.38 -15.70 6.45
N ASN A 561 -24.10 -15.35 6.68
CA ASN A 561 -22.96 -15.85 5.92
C ASN A 561 -21.99 -16.58 6.84
N ILE A 562 -21.44 -17.67 6.35
CA ILE A 562 -20.34 -18.44 6.99
C ILE A 562 -19.13 -18.35 6.06
N SER A 563 -18.02 -17.93 6.62
CA SER A 563 -16.75 -17.81 5.91
C SER A 563 -15.62 -18.45 6.71
#